data_de2a79907be7e759acbe9f823955282a
#
_entry.id   de2a79907be7e759acbe9f823955282a
#
_cell.length_a   1.000
_cell.length_b   1.000
_cell.length_c   1.000
_cell.angle_alpha   90.00
_cell.angle_beta   90.00
_cell.angle_gamma   90.00
#
_symmetry.space_group_name_H-M   'P 1'
#
loop_
_entity.id
_entity.type
_entity.pdbx_description
1 polymer ?
#
loop_
_entity_poly.entity_id
_entity_poly.type
_entity_poly.pdbx_seq_one_letter_code
_entity_poly.pdbx_strand_id
1 'polypeptide(L)'
;MEPLSNVKIENILSLTGNNKCFECESSDVDWVSFPASVFICLNCGRRHKEFKFKPVLKSLSVSEFTPHEIKKMNLGGNARFHTLMDEYKISLKEPNIEYKYRTIISLYYFKLLEIQVNKIENREGAEQEYKKILGERPTYEIGKQIYQGVDINEINNIQEINSGENNKDTNEDVIPLQSHPKLLFEKLDKKIEKEISKCNPKIITRNIRRL
;
A
#
# COMPACT_ATOMS: atom_id res chain seq x y z
N MET A 1 -29.88 -9.68 9.78
CA MET A 1 -29.23 -8.69 8.89
C MET A 1 -27.75 -8.72 9.22
N GLU A 2 -26.91 -9.17 8.30
CA GLU A 2 -25.45 -9.10 8.48
C GLU A 2 -24.99 -7.65 8.53
N PRO A 3 -24.04 -7.32 9.40
CA PRO A 3 -23.53 -5.95 9.49
C PRO A 3 -22.88 -5.55 8.15
N LEU A 4 -23.17 -4.34 7.68
CA LEU A 4 -22.66 -3.75 6.43
C LEU A 4 -21.11 -3.80 6.28
N SER A 5 -20.41 -4.02 7.38
CA SER A 5 -18.95 -4.22 7.44
C SER A 5 -18.52 -5.57 6.84
N ASN A 6 -19.26 -6.65 7.10
CA ASN A 6 -18.90 -8.02 6.65
C ASN A 6 -18.98 -8.15 5.13
N VAL A 7 -20.06 -7.68 4.51
CA VAL A 7 -20.21 -7.69 3.04
C VAL A 7 -19.11 -6.91 2.33
N LYS A 8 -18.62 -5.81 2.93
CA LYS A 8 -17.51 -5.03 2.37
C LYS A 8 -16.17 -5.79 2.46
N ILE A 9 -15.92 -6.48 3.58
CA ILE A 9 -14.70 -7.25 3.78
C ILE A 9 -14.66 -8.45 2.85
N GLU A 10 -15.75 -9.18 2.68
CA GLU A 10 -15.84 -10.29 1.73
C GLU A 10 -15.53 -9.85 0.29
N ASN A 11 -16.09 -8.71 -0.13
CA ASN A 11 -15.79 -8.14 -1.45
C ASN A 11 -14.29 -7.80 -1.60
N ILE A 12 -13.66 -7.27 -0.55
CA ILE A 12 -12.23 -6.96 -0.57
C ILE A 12 -11.39 -8.23 -0.62
N LEU A 13 -11.78 -9.28 0.11
CA LEU A 13 -11.10 -10.58 0.09
C LEU A 13 -11.23 -11.29 -1.26
N SER A 14 -12.32 -11.03 -2.00
CA SER A 14 -12.50 -11.56 -3.35
C SER A 14 -11.61 -10.92 -4.41
N LEU A 15 -10.99 -9.77 -4.10
CA LEU A 15 -10.01 -9.15 -5.00
C LEU A 15 -8.77 -10.03 -5.16
N THR A 16 -8.15 -9.94 -6.33
CA THR A 16 -7.00 -10.77 -6.71
C THR A 16 -5.91 -10.80 -5.65
N GLY A 17 -5.59 -11.98 -5.17
CA GLY A 17 -4.50 -12.25 -4.22
C GLY A 17 -4.85 -12.03 -2.75
N ASN A 18 -5.98 -11.39 -2.41
CA ASN A 18 -6.34 -11.11 -1.01
C ASN A 18 -6.86 -12.34 -0.27
N ASN A 19 -7.28 -13.38 -0.98
CA ASN A 19 -7.72 -14.65 -0.42
C ASN A 19 -6.58 -15.60 -0.04
N LYS A 20 -5.33 -15.15 -0.17
CA LYS A 20 -4.14 -15.87 0.25
C LYS A 20 -3.26 -14.97 1.11
N CYS A 21 -2.62 -15.57 2.11
CA CYS A 21 -1.66 -14.86 2.97
C CYS A 21 -0.50 -14.31 2.13
N PHE A 22 -0.24 -13.02 2.23
CA PHE A 22 0.84 -12.35 1.51
C PHE A 22 2.22 -12.96 1.81
N GLU A 23 2.43 -13.48 3.01
CA GLU A 23 3.74 -13.99 3.45
C GLU A 23 3.97 -15.47 3.11
N CYS A 24 2.96 -16.31 3.25
CA CYS A 24 3.12 -17.77 3.15
C CYS A 24 2.13 -18.45 2.21
N GLU A 25 1.28 -17.67 1.52
CA GLU A 25 0.27 -18.15 0.57
C GLU A 25 -0.82 -19.08 1.17
N SER A 26 -0.87 -19.23 2.50
CA SER A 26 -1.98 -19.94 3.17
C SER A 26 -3.32 -19.32 2.80
N SER A 27 -4.33 -20.15 2.60
CA SER A 27 -5.72 -19.72 2.38
C SER A 27 -6.45 -19.26 3.64
N ASP A 28 -5.86 -19.49 4.83
CA ASP A 28 -6.44 -19.10 6.12
C ASP A 28 -6.10 -17.64 6.44
N VAL A 29 -6.74 -16.73 5.72
CA VAL A 29 -6.53 -15.28 5.86
C VAL A 29 -7.58 -14.69 6.78
N ASP A 30 -7.14 -14.16 7.93
CA ASP A 30 -8.02 -13.51 8.92
C ASP A 30 -7.49 -12.16 9.41
N TRP A 31 -6.33 -11.72 8.96
CA TRP A 31 -5.70 -10.49 9.45
C TRP A 31 -5.33 -9.55 8.30
N VAL A 32 -5.40 -8.25 8.60
CA VAL A 32 -4.82 -7.21 7.75
C VAL A 32 -3.73 -6.47 8.52
N SER A 33 -2.62 -6.16 7.82
CA SER A 33 -1.48 -5.44 8.36
C SER A 33 -1.36 -4.05 7.70
N PHE A 34 -1.55 -2.99 8.50
CA PHE A 34 -1.32 -1.61 8.09
C PHE A 34 0.10 -1.16 8.47
N PRO A 35 0.71 -0.22 7.72
CA PRO A 35 0.13 0.62 6.69
C PRO A 35 0.07 0.00 5.29
N ALA A 36 0.69 -1.16 5.06
CA ALA A 36 0.75 -1.79 3.74
C ALA A 36 -0.62 -2.27 3.22
N SER A 37 -1.59 -2.47 4.11
CA SER A 37 -2.91 -3.04 3.82
C SER A 37 -2.84 -4.41 3.16
N VAL A 38 -1.91 -5.26 3.62
CA VAL A 38 -1.75 -6.63 3.15
C VAL A 38 -2.51 -7.61 4.04
N PHE A 39 -3.07 -8.64 3.41
CA PHE A 39 -3.87 -9.68 4.04
C PHE A 39 -2.99 -10.88 4.38
N ILE A 40 -3.04 -11.34 5.62
CA ILE A 40 -2.15 -12.35 6.18
C ILE A 40 -2.90 -13.34 7.08
N CYS A 41 -2.34 -14.54 7.26
CA CYS A 41 -2.84 -15.51 8.22
C CYS A 41 -2.40 -15.17 9.65
N LEU A 42 -3.03 -15.81 10.64
CA LEU A 42 -2.73 -15.60 12.07
C LEU A 42 -1.25 -15.82 12.39
N ASN A 43 -0.62 -16.86 11.84
CA ASN A 43 0.79 -17.16 12.12
C ASN A 43 1.73 -16.06 11.61
N CYS A 44 1.48 -15.54 10.40
CA CYS A 44 2.23 -14.42 9.88
C CYS A 44 1.91 -13.12 10.64
N GLY A 45 0.66 -12.93 11.09
CA GLY A 45 0.30 -11.81 11.95
C GLY A 45 1.10 -11.76 13.25
N ARG A 46 1.37 -12.92 13.88
CA ARG A 46 2.25 -13.00 15.06
C ARG A 46 3.67 -12.51 14.74
N ARG A 47 4.24 -12.91 13.59
CA ARG A 47 5.55 -12.43 13.14
C ARG A 47 5.55 -10.91 12.86
N HIS A 48 4.48 -10.36 12.30
CA HIS A 48 4.34 -8.92 12.08
C HIS A 48 4.31 -8.12 13.40
N LYS A 49 3.78 -8.68 14.50
CA LYS A 49 3.83 -8.03 15.83
C LYS A 49 5.26 -7.80 16.34
N GLU A 50 6.22 -8.58 15.84
CA GLU A 50 7.63 -8.50 16.22
C GLU A 50 8.39 -7.44 15.40
N PHE A 51 7.79 -6.88 14.33
CA PHE A 51 8.43 -5.85 13.53
C PHE A 51 8.76 -4.62 14.38
N LYS A 52 9.93 -4.03 14.13
CA LYS A 52 10.41 -2.84 14.86
C LYS A 52 9.47 -1.66 14.73
N PHE A 53 8.90 -1.45 13.54
CA PHE A 53 7.98 -0.34 13.26
C PHE A 53 6.53 -0.57 13.77
N LYS A 54 6.24 -1.71 14.41
CA LYS A 54 4.96 -2.01 15.04
C LYS A 54 3.74 -1.73 14.16
N PRO A 55 3.49 -2.50 13.10
CA PRO A 55 2.32 -2.32 12.25
C PRO A 55 1.02 -2.49 13.05
N VAL A 56 -0.01 -1.78 12.63
CA VAL A 56 -1.35 -1.99 13.17
C VAL A 56 -1.95 -3.23 12.53
N LEU A 57 -2.27 -4.21 13.36
CA LEU A 57 -2.86 -5.48 12.94
C LEU A 57 -4.32 -5.55 13.39
N LYS A 58 -5.22 -5.86 12.46
CA LYS A 58 -6.64 -6.05 12.75
C LYS A 58 -7.12 -7.39 12.20
N SER A 59 -7.90 -8.11 13.01
CA SER A 59 -8.59 -9.33 12.57
C SER A 59 -9.79 -8.96 11.71
N LEU A 60 -9.98 -9.66 10.60
CA LEU A 60 -11.09 -9.45 9.68
C LEU A 60 -12.41 -9.94 10.27
N SER A 61 -12.36 -10.91 11.19
CA SER A 61 -13.54 -11.54 11.79
C SER A 61 -14.05 -10.80 13.03
N VAL A 62 -13.17 -10.12 13.79
CA VAL A 62 -13.58 -9.55 15.10
C VAL A 62 -13.29 -8.05 15.26
N SER A 63 -12.50 -7.43 14.36
CA SER A 63 -12.19 -6.01 14.49
C SER A 63 -13.21 -5.13 13.76
N GLU A 64 -13.48 -3.97 14.33
CA GLU A 64 -14.19 -2.91 13.62
C GLU A 64 -13.25 -2.13 12.73
N PHE A 65 -13.70 -1.79 11.51
CA PHE A 65 -12.94 -1.03 10.54
C PHE A 65 -13.60 0.32 10.29
N THR A 66 -12.79 1.37 10.35
CA THR A 66 -13.23 2.70 9.96
C THR A 66 -13.43 2.78 8.44
N PRO A 67 -14.27 3.71 7.94
CA PRO A 67 -14.40 3.94 6.49
C PRO A 67 -13.06 4.22 5.79
N HIS A 68 -12.14 4.89 6.48
CA HIS A 68 -10.78 5.16 6.00
C HIS A 68 -9.96 3.89 5.82
N GLU A 69 -9.95 3.00 6.81
CA GLU A 69 -9.27 1.71 6.74
C GLU A 69 -9.84 0.80 5.64
N ILE A 70 -11.16 0.76 5.47
CA ILE A 70 -11.80 0.02 4.38
C ILE A 70 -11.34 0.55 3.01
N LYS A 71 -11.23 1.87 2.84
CA LYS A 71 -10.70 2.46 1.60
C LYS A 71 -9.23 2.09 1.39
N LYS A 72 -8.40 2.11 2.45
CA LYS A 72 -7.00 1.66 2.37
C LYS A 72 -6.90 0.19 1.96
N MET A 73 -7.74 -0.69 2.49
CA MET A 73 -7.78 -2.10 2.14
C MET A 73 -8.18 -2.31 0.67
N ASN A 74 -9.14 -1.53 0.16
CA ASN A 74 -9.57 -1.58 -1.25
C ASN A 74 -8.49 -1.06 -2.21
N LEU A 75 -7.79 0.02 -1.84
CA LEU A 75 -6.74 0.61 -2.65
C LEU A 75 -5.44 -0.19 -2.60
N GLY A 76 -5.16 -0.78 -1.46
CA GLY A 76 -3.97 -1.59 -1.22
C GLY A 76 -4.14 -3.04 -1.68
N GLY A 77 -3.94 -3.96 -0.74
CA GLY A 77 -4.09 -5.39 -0.97
C GLY A 77 -2.83 -6.07 -1.48
N ASN A 78 -2.89 -7.40 -1.48
CA ASN A 78 -1.75 -8.25 -1.73
C ASN A 78 -1.19 -8.11 -3.14
N ALA A 79 -2.06 -8.08 -4.16
CA ALA A 79 -1.62 -8.00 -5.55
C ALA A 79 -0.86 -6.69 -5.84
N ARG A 80 -1.33 -5.57 -5.29
CA ARG A 80 -0.70 -4.27 -5.52
C ARG A 80 0.67 -4.19 -4.84
N PHE A 81 0.77 -4.65 -3.59
CA PHE A 81 2.06 -4.65 -2.89
C PHE A 81 3.03 -5.66 -3.50
N HIS A 82 2.54 -6.81 -3.98
CA HIS A 82 3.35 -7.79 -4.74
C HIS A 82 3.94 -7.16 -6.00
N THR A 83 3.10 -6.52 -6.81
CA THR A 83 3.55 -5.83 -8.04
C THR A 83 4.65 -4.80 -7.73
N LEU A 84 4.50 -4.04 -6.64
CA LEU A 84 5.52 -3.08 -6.21
C LEU A 84 6.84 -3.76 -5.86
N MET A 85 6.80 -4.88 -5.13
CA MET A 85 8.01 -5.63 -4.78
C MET A 85 8.69 -6.19 -6.02
N ASP A 86 7.92 -6.71 -6.98
CA ASP A 86 8.44 -7.24 -8.25
C ASP A 86 9.11 -6.15 -9.09
N GLU A 87 8.50 -4.96 -9.19
CA GLU A 87 9.07 -3.82 -9.92
C GLU A 87 10.46 -3.43 -9.39
N TYR A 88 10.64 -3.48 -8.07
CA TYR A 88 11.91 -3.15 -7.43
C TYR A 88 12.79 -4.38 -7.15
N LYS A 89 12.42 -5.55 -7.67
CA LYS A 89 13.11 -6.84 -7.49
C LYS A 89 13.43 -7.13 -6.01
N ILE A 90 12.49 -6.78 -5.14
CA ILE A 90 12.56 -7.05 -3.70
C ILE A 90 12.00 -8.46 -3.48
N SER A 91 12.82 -9.36 -2.95
CA SER A 91 12.41 -10.73 -2.71
C SER A 91 11.32 -10.82 -1.65
N LEU A 92 10.22 -11.52 -1.97
CA LEU A 92 9.18 -11.84 -0.99
C LEU A 92 9.57 -12.99 -0.07
N LYS A 93 10.57 -13.78 -0.46
CA LYS A 93 11.04 -14.98 0.26
C LYS A 93 12.22 -14.71 1.20
N GLU A 94 12.49 -13.45 1.52
CA GLU A 94 13.52 -13.10 2.48
C GLU A 94 13.24 -13.74 3.86
N PRO A 95 14.25 -14.34 4.50
CA PRO A 95 14.10 -14.91 5.87
C PRO A 95 13.63 -13.86 6.87
N ASN A 96 14.12 -12.63 6.74
CA ASN A 96 13.62 -11.47 7.49
C ASN A 96 12.45 -10.85 6.74
N ILE A 97 11.23 -11.26 7.10
CA ILE A 97 10.03 -10.75 6.45
C ILE A 97 9.80 -9.24 6.65
N GLU A 98 10.38 -8.63 7.69
CA GLU A 98 10.31 -7.19 7.93
C GLU A 98 11.06 -6.38 6.86
N TYR A 99 12.10 -6.97 6.25
CA TYR A 99 12.95 -6.30 5.27
C TYR A 99 12.15 -5.55 4.20
N LYS A 100 11.24 -6.24 3.51
CA LYS A 100 10.45 -5.65 2.41
C LYS A 100 9.57 -4.48 2.82
N TYR A 101 9.16 -4.41 4.09
CA TYR A 101 8.35 -3.31 4.62
C TYR A 101 9.17 -2.08 5.03
N ARG A 102 10.48 -2.22 5.12
CA ARG A 102 11.39 -1.14 5.51
C ARG A 102 12.17 -0.54 4.34
N THR A 103 11.90 -0.97 3.13
CA THR A 103 12.51 -0.36 1.94
C THR A 103 11.92 1.03 1.69
N ILE A 104 12.70 1.92 1.10
CA ILE A 104 12.26 3.29 0.78
C ILE A 104 11.01 3.27 -0.11
N ILE A 105 10.94 2.33 -1.06
CA ILE A 105 9.75 2.21 -1.90
C ILE A 105 8.51 1.76 -1.14
N SER A 106 8.65 0.93 -0.11
CA SER A 106 7.52 0.54 0.73
C SER A 106 6.99 1.70 1.55
N LEU A 107 7.88 2.53 2.09
CA LEU A 107 7.51 3.74 2.83
C LEU A 107 6.81 4.76 1.90
N TYR A 108 7.33 4.96 0.70
CA TYR A 108 6.66 5.75 -0.33
C TYR A 108 5.25 5.23 -0.62
N TYR A 109 5.10 3.91 -0.79
CA TYR A 109 3.80 3.28 -1.03
C TYR A 109 2.81 3.48 0.12
N PHE A 110 3.25 3.40 1.37
CA PHE A 110 2.40 3.64 2.53
C PHE A 110 1.86 5.06 2.54
N LYS A 111 2.73 6.04 2.25
CA LYS A 111 2.36 7.44 2.12
C LYS A 111 1.42 7.67 0.94
N LEU A 112 1.69 7.05 -0.20
CA LEU A 112 0.84 7.13 -1.38
C LEU A 112 -0.57 6.59 -1.10
N LEU A 113 -0.71 5.45 -0.42
CA LEU A 113 -2.03 4.92 -0.03
C LEU A 113 -2.81 5.90 0.84
N GLU A 114 -2.16 6.51 1.83
CA GLU A 114 -2.79 7.50 2.71
C GLU A 114 -3.31 8.71 1.94
N ILE A 115 -2.47 9.27 1.05
CA ILE A 115 -2.83 10.42 0.22
C ILE A 115 -3.96 10.06 -0.75
N GLN A 116 -3.96 8.86 -1.33
CA GLN A 116 -5.04 8.41 -2.21
C GLN A 116 -6.39 8.29 -1.48
N VAL A 117 -6.39 7.80 -0.24
CA VAL A 117 -7.62 7.77 0.57
C VAL A 117 -8.08 9.19 0.89
N ASN A 118 -7.18 10.09 1.27
CA ASN A 118 -7.50 11.49 1.54
C ASN A 118 -8.12 12.18 0.31
N LYS A 119 -7.60 11.89 -0.89
CA LYS A 119 -8.17 12.36 -2.16
C LYS A 119 -9.59 11.85 -2.38
N ILE A 120 -9.85 10.56 -2.14
CA ILE A 120 -11.20 9.96 -2.25
C ILE A 120 -12.16 10.55 -1.23
N GLU A 121 -11.66 10.95 -0.06
CA GLU A 121 -12.42 11.61 1.00
C GLU A 121 -12.61 13.11 0.74
N ASN A 122 -12.09 13.64 -0.36
CA ASN A 122 -12.11 15.06 -0.72
C ASN A 122 -11.54 15.97 0.38
N ARG A 123 -10.50 15.51 1.07
CA ARG A 123 -9.80 16.34 2.07
C ARG A 123 -9.12 17.50 1.38
N GLU A 124 -9.17 18.65 2.04
CA GLU A 124 -8.53 19.87 1.54
C GLU A 124 -7.03 19.63 1.28
N GLY A 125 -6.54 20.10 0.12
CA GLY A 125 -5.13 19.93 -0.28
C GLY A 125 -4.74 18.56 -0.82
N ALA A 126 -5.58 17.53 -0.67
CA ALA A 126 -5.21 16.16 -1.04
C ALA A 126 -4.89 15.95 -2.52
N GLU A 127 -5.51 16.73 -3.42
CA GLU A 127 -5.22 16.67 -4.85
C GLU A 127 -3.81 17.21 -5.17
N GLN A 128 -3.41 18.29 -4.53
CA GLN A 128 -2.08 18.88 -4.67
C GLN A 128 -1.01 17.94 -4.10
N GLU A 129 -1.29 17.38 -2.92
CA GLU A 129 -0.40 16.41 -2.26
C GLU A 129 -0.24 15.15 -3.11
N TYR A 130 -1.32 14.65 -3.72
CA TYR A 130 -1.28 13.51 -4.63
C TYR A 130 -0.38 13.78 -5.85
N LYS A 131 -0.52 14.95 -6.50
CA LYS A 131 0.35 15.32 -7.62
C LYS A 131 1.82 15.43 -7.21
N LYS A 132 2.08 15.96 -6.02
CA LYS A 132 3.43 16.07 -5.46
C LYS A 132 4.04 14.70 -5.23
N ILE A 133 3.37 13.80 -4.50
CA ILE A 133 3.91 12.47 -4.18
C ILE A 133 4.20 11.64 -5.44
N LEU A 134 3.41 11.77 -6.50
CA LEU A 134 3.69 11.08 -7.77
C LEU A 134 5.01 11.50 -8.39
N GLY A 135 5.41 12.78 -8.23
CA GLY A 135 6.71 13.30 -8.67
C GLY A 135 7.89 12.85 -7.80
N GLU A 136 7.62 12.41 -6.57
CA GLU A 136 8.62 12.01 -5.58
C GLU A 136 8.89 10.49 -5.58
N ARG A 137 8.40 9.75 -6.56
CA ARG A 137 8.60 8.30 -6.61
C ARG A 137 10.09 7.97 -6.68
N PRO A 138 10.62 7.14 -5.75
CA PRO A 138 12.03 6.76 -5.73
C PRO A 138 12.46 6.06 -7.01
N THR A 139 13.69 6.31 -7.44
CA THR A 139 14.33 5.51 -8.50
C THR A 139 14.50 4.06 -8.04
N TYR A 140 14.78 3.16 -8.98
CA TYR A 140 14.99 1.75 -8.68
C TYR A 140 16.08 1.53 -7.62
N GLU A 141 17.23 2.19 -7.76
CA GLU A 141 18.37 2.02 -6.84
C GLU A 141 18.08 2.57 -5.43
N ILE A 142 17.40 3.71 -5.34
CA ILE A 142 17.01 4.29 -4.05
C ILE A 142 15.89 3.47 -3.41
N GLY A 143 14.88 3.10 -4.18
CA GLY A 143 13.68 2.46 -3.66
C GLY A 143 13.93 1.13 -2.96
N LYS A 144 14.93 0.35 -3.39
CA LYS A 144 15.30 -0.94 -2.76
C LYS A 144 16.16 -0.81 -1.51
N GLN A 145 16.66 0.38 -1.18
CA GLN A 145 17.45 0.59 0.03
C GLN A 145 16.58 0.50 1.29
N ILE A 146 17.19 0.05 2.39
CA ILE A 146 16.54 0.01 3.70
C ILE A 146 16.53 1.40 4.32
N TYR A 147 15.37 1.84 4.74
CA TYR A 147 15.24 3.01 5.57
C TYR A 147 15.82 2.76 6.97
N GLN A 148 16.74 3.59 7.40
CA GLN A 148 17.46 3.45 8.67
C GLN A 148 16.69 4.01 9.87
N GLY A 149 15.68 4.86 9.65
CA GLY A 149 14.80 5.37 10.70
C GLY A 149 13.92 4.28 11.33
N VAL A 150 13.50 4.49 12.56
CA VAL A 150 12.65 3.57 13.32
C VAL A 150 11.18 3.95 13.22
N ASP A 151 10.88 5.23 13.02
CA ASP A 151 9.52 5.75 13.02
C ASP A 151 9.00 5.97 11.60
N ILE A 152 7.89 5.29 11.27
CA ILE A 152 7.18 5.49 10.00
C ILE A 152 6.60 6.92 9.91
N ASN A 153 6.36 7.59 11.04
CA ASN A 153 5.86 8.96 11.07
C ASN A 153 6.92 9.98 10.61
N GLU A 154 8.21 9.62 10.58
CA GLU A 154 9.29 10.44 9.99
C GLU A 154 9.32 10.40 8.45
N ILE A 155 8.44 9.64 7.81
CA ILE A 155 8.33 9.55 6.34
C ILE A 155 8.08 10.92 5.68
N ASN A 156 7.64 11.92 6.44
CA ASN A 156 7.49 13.29 5.95
C ASN A 156 8.82 13.92 5.46
N ASN A 157 9.98 13.36 5.83
CA ASN A 157 11.31 13.85 5.48
C ASN A 157 11.97 13.08 4.32
N ILE A 158 11.25 12.25 3.55
CA ILE A 158 11.80 11.56 2.36
C ILE A 158 12.37 12.56 1.33
N GLN A 159 11.95 13.83 1.39
CA GLN A 159 12.47 14.90 0.51
C GLN A 159 13.97 15.16 0.70
N GLU A 160 14.52 14.98 1.90
CA GLU A 160 15.94 15.24 2.17
C GLU A 160 16.84 14.13 1.61
N ILE A 161 16.34 12.90 1.48
CA ILE A 161 17.12 11.76 0.98
C ILE A 161 17.33 11.87 -0.54
N ASN A 162 16.39 12.48 -1.27
CA ASN A 162 16.49 12.64 -2.73
C ASN A 162 17.33 13.87 -3.15
N SER A 163 17.67 14.78 -2.24
CA SER A 163 18.43 16.01 -2.52
C SER A 163 19.93 15.92 -2.19
N GLY A 164 20.38 14.84 -1.57
CA GLY A 164 21.77 14.61 -1.20
C GLY A 164 22.49 13.70 -2.19
N GLU A 165 23.26 14.29 -3.06
CA GLU A 165 24.37 13.80 -3.87
C GLU A 165 24.19 13.96 -5.38
N ASN A 166 24.38 15.18 -5.84
CA ASN A 166 24.98 15.43 -7.14
C ASN A 166 26.50 15.17 -7.03
N ASN A 167 26.93 13.92 -7.16
CA ASN A 167 28.30 13.61 -7.51
C ASN A 167 28.38 13.28 -9.01
N LYS A 168 29.12 14.15 -9.71
CA LYS A 168 29.56 14.02 -11.09
C LYS A 168 30.48 12.80 -11.22
N ASP A 169 30.47 12.29 -12.45
CA ASP A 169 31.41 11.39 -13.10
C ASP A 169 31.22 9.89 -12.82
N THR A 170 30.58 9.23 -13.79
CA THR A 170 31.24 8.22 -14.62
C THR A 170 30.30 7.80 -15.75
N ASN A 171 30.80 7.86 -16.99
CA ASN A 171 30.24 7.25 -18.18
C ASN A 171 30.18 5.73 -18.00
N GLU A 172 28.99 5.14 -18.03
CA GLU A 172 28.81 3.74 -18.42
C GLU A 172 27.48 3.59 -19.14
N ASP A 173 27.50 2.78 -20.18
CA ASP A 173 26.54 2.56 -21.23
C ASP A 173 25.08 2.42 -20.76
N VAL A 174 24.24 3.35 -21.17
CA VAL A 174 22.80 3.34 -20.96
C VAL A 174 22.17 2.33 -21.92
N ILE A 175 21.83 1.15 -21.41
CA ILE A 175 20.90 0.23 -22.08
C ILE A 175 19.49 0.87 -22.03
N PRO A 176 18.78 1.04 -23.16
CA PRO A 176 17.45 1.63 -23.13
C PRO A 176 16.48 0.67 -22.42
N LEU A 177 16.03 1.05 -21.24
CA LEU A 177 15.00 0.34 -20.49
C LEU A 177 13.66 0.53 -21.19
N GLN A 178 13.23 -0.46 -21.98
CA GLN A 178 11.89 -0.52 -22.55
C GLN A 178 10.88 -0.80 -21.43
N SER A 179 9.82 0.00 -21.40
CA SER A 179 8.68 0.02 -20.48
C SER A 179 8.95 0.59 -19.07
N HIS A 180 8.63 1.88 -18.90
CA HIS A 180 8.67 2.55 -17.61
C HIS A 180 7.73 1.89 -16.59
N PRO A 181 8.21 1.52 -15.39
CA PRO A 181 7.39 1.00 -14.29
C PRO A 181 6.23 1.92 -13.92
N LYS A 182 6.41 3.24 -14.09
CA LYS A 182 5.39 4.28 -13.91
C LYS A 182 4.08 3.97 -14.65
N LEU A 183 4.17 3.42 -15.88
CA LEU A 183 2.99 3.16 -16.72
C LEU A 183 2.14 1.97 -16.21
N LEU A 184 2.78 0.99 -15.59
CA LEU A 184 2.08 -0.20 -15.05
C LEU A 184 1.31 0.16 -13.77
N PHE A 185 1.92 0.95 -12.91
CA PHE A 185 1.30 1.42 -11.65
C PHE A 185 0.14 2.38 -11.94
N GLU A 186 0.31 3.33 -12.88
CA GLU A 186 -0.77 4.21 -13.32
C GLU A 186 -1.93 3.44 -13.98
N LYS A 187 -1.66 2.37 -14.72
CA LYS A 187 -2.69 1.51 -15.30
C LYS A 187 -3.45 0.73 -14.22
N LEU A 188 -2.73 0.23 -13.21
CA LEU A 188 -3.33 -0.48 -12.08
C LEU A 188 -4.18 0.46 -11.23
N ASP A 189 -3.68 1.67 -10.93
CA ASP A 189 -4.41 2.69 -10.20
C ASP A 189 -5.69 3.10 -10.94
N LYS A 190 -5.63 3.37 -12.25
CA LYS A 190 -6.81 3.68 -13.07
C LYS A 190 -7.80 2.52 -13.10
N LYS A 191 -7.32 1.28 -13.12
CA LYS A 191 -8.19 0.09 -13.08
C LYS A 191 -8.88 -0.03 -11.72
N ILE A 192 -8.16 0.18 -10.62
CA ILE A 192 -8.70 0.15 -9.25
C ILE A 192 -9.69 1.30 -9.05
N GLU A 193 -9.37 2.52 -9.46
CA GLU A 193 -10.28 3.68 -9.40
C GLU A 193 -11.56 3.42 -10.20
N LYS A 194 -11.46 2.78 -11.37
CA LYS A 194 -12.60 2.39 -12.19
C LYS A 194 -13.46 1.31 -11.56
N GLU A 195 -12.86 0.34 -10.87
CA GLU A 195 -13.60 -0.69 -10.13
C GLU A 195 -14.28 -0.09 -8.88
N ILE A 196 -13.61 0.79 -8.14
CA ILE A 196 -14.18 1.51 -6.99
C ILE A 196 -15.34 2.40 -7.44
N SER A 197 -15.24 3.07 -8.58
CA SER A 197 -16.32 3.92 -9.11
C SER A 197 -17.54 3.11 -9.58
N LYS A 198 -17.36 1.86 -9.98
CA LYS A 198 -18.46 0.92 -10.29
C LYS A 198 -19.18 0.41 -9.03
N CYS A 199 -18.51 0.37 -7.89
CA CYS A 199 -19.11 0.06 -6.59
C CYS A 199 -19.99 1.24 -6.13
N ASN A 200 -21.05 1.47 -6.84
CA ASN A 200 -22.26 2.29 -6.71
C ASN A 200 -22.26 3.43 -5.67
N PRO A 201 -22.08 4.70 -6.08
CA PRO A 201 -22.18 5.87 -5.20
C PRO A 201 -23.59 6.08 -4.61
N LYS A 202 -24.63 5.41 -5.11
CA LYS A 202 -26.02 5.56 -4.63
C LYS A 202 -26.28 4.91 -3.26
N ILE A 203 -25.40 4.07 -2.76
CA ILE A 203 -25.54 3.47 -1.42
C ILE A 203 -25.01 4.41 -0.34
N ILE A 204 -24.03 5.28 -0.67
CA ILE A 204 -23.43 6.20 0.30
C ILE A 204 -24.34 7.39 0.61
N THR A 205 -25.11 7.88 -0.34
CA THR A 205 -25.97 9.07 -0.19
C THR A 205 -27.33 8.80 0.45
N ARG A 206 -27.81 7.56 0.51
CA ARG A 206 -29.10 7.24 1.14
C ARG A 206 -29.08 7.18 2.67
N ASN A 207 -27.92 6.95 3.27
CA ASN A 207 -27.81 6.81 4.75
C ASN A 207 -27.43 8.10 5.47
N ILE A 208 -27.03 9.17 4.76
CA ILE A 208 -26.72 10.48 5.39
C ILE A 208 -27.98 11.35 5.58
N ARG A 209 -29.12 11.01 4.94
CA ARG A 209 -30.38 11.79 5.07
C ARG A 209 -31.37 11.23 6.10
N ARG A 210 -30.95 10.30 6.96
CA ARG A 210 -31.80 9.73 8.02
C ARG A 210 -31.12 9.68 9.40
N LEU A 211 -30.30 10.67 9.70
CA LEU A 211 -29.90 11.01 11.07
C LEU A 211 -30.20 12.48 11.29
#